data_14b1f5f45232b7adb3da569cd68f1764
#
_entry.id   14b1f5f45232b7adb3da569cd68f1764
#
_cell.length_a   1.000
_cell.length_b   1.000
_cell.length_c   1.000
_cell.angle_alpha   90.00
_cell.angle_beta   90.00
_cell.angle_gamma   90.00
#
_symmetry.space_group_name_H-M   'P 1'
#
loop_
_entity.id
_entity.type
_entity.pdbx_description
1 polymer ?
#
loop_
_entity_poly.entity_id
_entity_poly.type
_entity_poly.pdbx_seq_one_letter_code
_entity_poly.pdbx_strand_id
1 'polypeptide(L)'
;MNSVDAIFKMRVMTYNIRHGKGMDGQTNLRRLVEEIAKANADVVTLQGVDRFLPRSGFQDQFKKLAKQLRMHSCFSPSVNLLIFQYGNAILSRYPIISKEIKYIGGSIERRSTLTARLQIGEESVTVLNTHLGVHTKERMKQVPILWDALNKLERPAIIAGDFNMEMDDPLMKQLNSRWQKIELQNKRPTEEKSGEIDHIFVNMPIEQASAWVQPSAVSDHYPVIAELRWRLDN
;
A
#
# COMPACT_ATOMS: atom_id res chain seq x y z
N MET A 1 3.20 -15.83 35.24
CA MET A 1 4.07 -15.97 34.07
C MET A 1 4.27 -14.57 33.51
N ASN A 2 5.49 -14.03 33.59
CA ASN A 2 5.76 -12.69 33.06
C ASN A 2 5.62 -12.76 31.54
N SER A 3 4.60 -12.11 30.99
CA SER A 3 4.53 -11.87 29.56
C SER A 3 5.73 -11.00 29.18
N VAL A 4 6.69 -11.56 28.50
CA VAL A 4 7.76 -10.78 27.90
C VAL A 4 7.08 -9.90 26.86
N ASP A 5 7.11 -8.57 27.04
CA ASP A 5 6.58 -7.62 26.07
C ASP A 5 7.19 -7.91 24.70
N ALA A 6 6.41 -8.52 23.81
CA ALA A 6 6.90 -8.90 22.51
C ALA A 6 7.15 -7.64 21.68
N ILE A 7 8.39 -7.45 21.26
CA ILE A 7 8.77 -6.36 20.34
C ILE A 7 8.57 -6.85 18.91
N PHE A 8 7.70 -6.18 18.17
CA PHE A 8 7.48 -6.43 16.76
C PHE A 8 8.33 -5.51 15.90
N LYS A 9 8.84 -6.05 14.81
CA LYS A 9 9.54 -5.30 13.77
C LYS A 9 8.93 -5.66 12.43
N MET A 10 8.67 -4.67 11.59
CA MET A 10 8.12 -4.87 10.25
C MET A 10 8.65 -3.81 9.31
N ARG A 11 9.05 -4.22 8.12
CA ARG A 11 9.32 -3.32 7.01
C ARG A 11 8.15 -3.34 6.05
N VAL A 12 7.54 -2.18 5.85
CA VAL A 12 6.37 -1.97 4.98
C VAL A 12 6.79 -1.14 3.78
N MET A 13 6.30 -1.50 2.60
CA MET A 13 6.51 -0.76 1.36
C MET A 13 5.17 -0.42 0.73
N THR A 14 5.00 0.81 0.26
CA THR A 14 3.93 1.17 -0.69
C THR A 14 4.53 1.57 -2.02
N TYR A 15 3.91 1.13 -3.12
CA TYR A 15 4.43 1.38 -4.45
C TYR A 15 3.33 1.33 -5.52
N ASN A 16 3.06 2.47 -6.15
CA ASN A 16 2.26 2.50 -7.39
C ASN A 16 3.15 2.04 -8.54
N ILE A 17 2.90 0.84 -9.05
CA ILE A 17 3.75 0.18 -10.06
C ILE A 17 3.39 0.53 -11.50
N ARG A 18 2.33 1.32 -11.73
CA ARG A 18 1.88 1.70 -13.08
C ARG A 18 1.90 0.51 -14.07
N HIS A 19 1.29 -0.61 -13.71
CA HIS A 19 1.30 -1.88 -14.46
C HIS A 19 2.69 -2.35 -14.93
N GLY A 20 3.75 -1.96 -14.24
CA GLY A 20 5.14 -2.30 -14.57
C GLY A 20 5.75 -1.46 -15.70
N LYS A 21 5.12 -0.35 -16.09
CA LYS A 21 5.63 0.57 -17.10
C LYS A 21 6.62 1.54 -16.47
N GLY A 22 7.89 1.35 -16.82
CA GLY A 22 8.98 2.22 -16.37
C GLY A 22 8.99 3.59 -17.05
N MET A 23 9.89 4.47 -16.59
CA MET A 23 10.12 5.80 -17.15
C MET A 23 10.61 5.75 -18.62
N ASP A 24 11.20 4.63 -19.05
CA ASP A 24 11.54 4.34 -20.43
C ASP A 24 10.35 3.91 -21.32
N GLY A 25 9.13 3.89 -20.75
CA GLY A 25 7.91 3.48 -21.42
C GLY A 25 7.73 1.98 -21.59
N GLN A 26 8.68 1.15 -21.18
CA GLN A 26 8.61 -0.31 -21.32
C GLN A 26 7.98 -0.97 -20.10
N THR A 27 7.07 -1.92 -20.33
CA THR A 27 6.49 -2.75 -19.28
C THR A 27 7.39 -3.96 -19.01
N ASN A 28 7.92 -4.07 -17.78
CA ASN A 28 8.85 -5.14 -17.41
C ASN A 28 8.67 -5.61 -15.95
N LEU A 29 8.01 -6.75 -15.79
CA LEU A 29 7.71 -7.34 -14.49
C LEU A 29 8.97 -7.79 -13.73
N ARG A 30 10.03 -8.21 -14.43
CA ARG A 30 11.28 -8.63 -13.80
C ARG A 30 11.94 -7.47 -13.04
N ARG A 31 11.98 -6.28 -13.65
CA ARG A 31 12.50 -5.08 -12.98
C ARG A 31 11.72 -4.74 -11.70
N LEU A 32 10.39 -4.92 -11.71
CA LEU A 32 9.57 -4.76 -10.50
C LEU A 32 9.94 -5.75 -9.40
N VAL A 33 10.14 -7.03 -9.76
CA VAL A 33 10.57 -8.05 -8.78
C VAL A 33 11.91 -7.67 -8.16
N GLU A 34 12.88 -7.28 -8.97
CA GLU A 34 14.21 -6.88 -8.51
C GLU A 34 14.13 -5.64 -7.59
N GLU A 35 13.29 -4.67 -7.94
CA GLU A 35 13.08 -3.45 -7.17
C GLU A 35 12.42 -3.71 -5.81
N ILE A 36 11.36 -4.52 -5.79
CA ILE A 36 10.67 -4.90 -4.54
C ILE A 36 11.58 -5.78 -3.67
N ALA A 37 12.35 -6.69 -4.28
CA ALA A 37 13.28 -7.55 -3.55
C ALA A 37 14.38 -6.75 -2.84
N LYS A 38 14.91 -5.68 -3.47
CA LYS A 38 15.91 -4.77 -2.85
C LYS A 38 15.38 -4.12 -1.56
N ALA A 39 14.11 -3.75 -1.53
CA ALA A 39 13.48 -3.17 -0.34
C ALA A 39 13.45 -4.14 0.84
N ASN A 40 13.50 -5.45 0.59
CA ASN A 40 13.42 -6.49 1.60
C ASN A 40 12.25 -6.30 2.56
N ALA A 41 11.10 -5.84 2.03
CA ALA A 41 9.91 -5.56 2.81
C ALA A 41 9.20 -6.84 3.24
N ASP A 42 8.58 -6.81 4.44
CA ASP A 42 7.76 -7.89 4.96
C ASP A 42 6.34 -7.81 4.41
N VAL A 43 5.87 -6.57 4.17
CA VAL A 43 4.56 -6.26 3.59
C VAL A 43 4.71 -5.24 2.47
N VAL A 44 4.05 -5.47 1.34
CA VAL A 44 4.06 -4.59 0.18
C VAL A 44 2.64 -4.28 -0.25
N THR A 45 2.27 -3.01 -0.23
CA THR A 45 1.02 -2.51 -0.80
C THR A 45 1.30 -1.98 -2.20
N LEU A 46 0.65 -2.56 -3.20
CA LEU A 46 0.82 -2.21 -4.61
C LEU A 46 -0.44 -1.55 -5.14
N GLN A 47 -0.27 -0.48 -5.91
CA GLN A 47 -1.32 0.16 -6.68
C GLN A 47 -0.98 0.05 -8.17
N GLY A 48 -1.98 0.17 -9.02
CA GLY A 48 -1.74 0.12 -10.46
C GLY A 48 -1.36 -1.26 -11.02
N VAL A 49 -1.95 -2.34 -10.49
CA VAL A 49 -1.61 -3.73 -10.81
C VAL A 49 -2.56 -4.28 -11.88
N ASP A 50 -2.01 -4.79 -12.98
CA ASP A 50 -2.77 -5.45 -14.04
C ASP A 50 -2.93 -6.96 -13.81
N ARG A 51 -4.10 -7.46 -14.23
CA ARG A 51 -4.34 -8.89 -14.44
C ARG A 51 -4.88 -9.12 -15.84
N PHE A 52 -4.16 -9.89 -16.61
CA PHE A 52 -4.50 -10.32 -17.97
C PHE A 52 -4.74 -9.20 -18.99
N LEU A 53 -4.40 -7.95 -18.67
CA LEU A 53 -4.52 -6.84 -19.63
C LEU A 53 -3.47 -6.95 -20.77
N PRO A 54 -3.85 -6.62 -22.02
CA PRO A 54 -2.93 -6.69 -23.17
C PRO A 54 -1.66 -5.86 -23.00
N ARG A 55 -1.79 -4.65 -22.42
CA ARG A 55 -0.67 -3.70 -22.21
C ARG A 55 0.44 -4.25 -21.31
N SER A 56 0.12 -5.24 -20.48
CA SER A 56 1.06 -5.93 -19.60
C SER A 56 1.35 -7.38 -20.04
N GLY A 57 1.09 -7.72 -21.31
CA GLY A 57 1.36 -9.02 -21.91
C GLY A 57 0.46 -10.14 -21.36
N PHE A 58 -0.80 -9.83 -21.03
CA PHE A 58 -1.77 -10.78 -20.50
C PHE A 58 -1.32 -11.50 -19.21
N GLN A 59 -0.47 -10.87 -18.42
CA GLN A 59 0.07 -11.47 -17.19
C GLN A 59 -0.83 -11.20 -16.00
N ASP A 60 -0.93 -12.18 -15.09
CA ASP A 60 -1.43 -11.96 -13.74
C ASP A 60 -0.26 -11.43 -12.88
N GLN A 61 -0.09 -10.09 -12.88
CA GLN A 61 1.07 -9.46 -12.28
C GLN A 61 1.18 -9.75 -10.79
N PHE A 62 0.09 -9.61 -10.00
CA PHE A 62 0.19 -9.80 -8.55
C PHE A 62 0.53 -11.24 -8.17
N LYS A 63 -0.03 -12.25 -8.89
CA LYS A 63 0.31 -13.66 -8.67
C LYS A 63 1.76 -13.97 -9.03
N LYS A 64 2.25 -13.40 -10.13
CA LYS A 64 3.66 -13.58 -10.53
C LYS A 64 4.62 -12.91 -9.56
N LEU A 65 4.33 -11.67 -9.12
CA LEU A 65 5.12 -10.98 -8.09
C LEU A 65 5.14 -11.78 -6.79
N ALA A 66 3.97 -12.20 -6.29
CA ALA A 66 3.86 -12.99 -5.06
C ALA A 66 4.67 -14.28 -5.14
N LYS A 67 4.58 -15.01 -6.27
CA LYS A 67 5.33 -16.25 -6.48
C LYS A 67 6.85 -16.03 -6.48
N GLN A 68 7.32 -15.01 -7.22
CA GLN A 68 8.77 -14.75 -7.35
C GLN A 68 9.38 -14.21 -6.06
N LEU A 69 8.60 -13.42 -5.30
CA LEU A 69 9.00 -12.88 -4.00
C LEU A 69 8.74 -13.87 -2.83
N ARG A 70 8.09 -15.02 -3.09
CA ARG A 70 7.67 -16.01 -2.08
C ARG A 70 6.79 -15.39 -1.00
N MET A 71 5.80 -14.59 -1.39
CA MET A 71 4.88 -13.91 -0.49
C MET A 71 3.44 -14.40 -0.68
N HIS A 72 2.66 -14.37 0.39
CA HIS A 72 1.20 -14.45 0.32
C HIS A 72 0.64 -13.22 -0.39
N SER A 73 -0.56 -13.31 -0.98
CA SER A 73 -1.11 -12.17 -1.72
C SER A 73 -2.63 -12.13 -1.73
N CYS A 74 -3.17 -10.91 -1.74
CA CYS A 74 -4.57 -10.65 -2.05
C CYS A 74 -4.69 -9.46 -3.01
N PHE A 75 -5.85 -9.35 -3.66
CA PHE A 75 -6.08 -8.37 -4.74
C PHE A 75 -7.50 -7.81 -4.65
N SER A 76 -7.64 -6.52 -5.00
CA SER A 76 -8.90 -5.80 -5.16
C SER A 76 -8.97 -5.21 -6.57
N PRO A 77 -9.93 -5.62 -7.43
CA PRO A 77 -10.11 -5.02 -8.74
C PRO A 77 -10.77 -3.65 -8.63
N SER A 78 -10.14 -2.63 -9.21
CA SER A 78 -10.71 -1.30 -9.47
C SER A 78 -11.43 -1.25 -10.83
N VAL A 79 -10.91 -1.97 -11.82
CA VAL A 79 -11.55 -2.28 -13.09
C VAL A 79 -11.72 -3.79 -13.17
N ASN A 80 -12.92 -4.24 -13.54
CA ASN A 80 -13.25 -5.66 -13.64
C ASN A 80 -14.07 -5.91 -14.91
N LEU A 81 -13.40 -6.33 -15.98
CA LEU A 81 -13.97 -6.66 -17.28
C LEU A 81 -13.73 -8.16 -17.54
N LEU A 82 -14.53 -9.01 -16.90
CA LEU A 82 -14.39 -10.48 -16.94
C LEU A 82 -13.00 -10.91 -16.38
N ILE A 83 -12.11 -11.35 -17.27
CA ILE A 83 -10.75 -11.75 -16.90
C ILE A 83 -9.77 -10.56 -16.82
N PHE A 84 -10.05 -9.48 -17.54
CA PHE A 84 -9.20 -8.29 -17.58
C PHE A 84 -9.44 -7.41 -16.35
N GLN A 85 -8.48 -7.33 -15.49
CA GLN A 85 -8.61 -6.59 -14.23
C GLN A 85 -7.42 -5.65 -14.03
N TYR A 86 -7.70 -4.55 -13.35
CA TYR A 86 -6.72 -3.59 -12.87
C TYR A 86 -7.08 -3.18 -11.45
N GLY A 87 -6.10 -3.01 -10.56
CA GLY A 87 -6.44 -2.67 -9.18
C GLY A 87 -5.26 -2.64 -8.23
N ASN A 88 -5.54 -2.95 -6.96
CA ASN A 88 -4.59 -2.90 -5.86
C ASN A 88 -4.28 -4.31 -5.35
N ALA A 89 -3.06 -4.52 -4.86
CA ALA A 89 -2.65 -5.78 -4.24
C ALA A 89 -1.94 -5.55 -2.91
N ILE A 90 -2.00 -6.54 -2.02
CA ILE A 90 -1.14 -6.65 -0.86
C ILE A 90 -0.35 -7.95 -1.00
N LEU A 91 0.97 -7.86 -0.85
CA LEU A 91 1.88 -8.99 -0.72
C LEU A 91 2.40 -9.02 0.73
N SER A 92 2.55 -10.20 1.31
CA SER A 92 3.00 -10.35 2.69
C SER A 92 3.85 -11.61 2.87
N ARG A 93 4.92 -11.51 3.64
CA ARG A 93 5.65 -12.69 4.15
C ARG A 93 4.85 -13.46 5.18
N TYR A 94 3.94 -12.75 5.88
CA TYR A 94 3.05 -13.35 6.87
C TYR A 94 1.78 -13.90 6.21
N PRO A 95 1.19 -14.97 6.74
CA PRO A 95 -0.09 -15.48 6.27
C PRO A 95 -1.19 -14.41 6.30
N ILE A 96 -1.97 -14.33 5.24
CA ILE A 96 -3.17 -13.48 5.18
C ILE A 96 -4.36 -14.32 5.67
N ILE A 97 -4.87 -14.02 6.85
CA ILE A 97 -5.96 -14.78 7.48
C ILE A 97 -7.35 -14.28 7.12
N SER A 98 -7.46 -13.01 6.74
CA SER A 98 -8.70 -12.44 6.17
C SER A 98 -8.40 -11.28 5.23
N LYS A 99 -9.36 -10.98 4.35
CA LYS A 99 -9.33 -9.80 3.49
C LYS A 99 -10.71 -9.20 3.36
N GLU A 100 -10.75 -7.88 3.21
CA GLU A 100 -11.96 -7.11 2.92
C GLU A 100 -11.70 -6.13 1.77
N ILE A 101 -12.69 -5.93 0.91
CA ILE A 101 -12.66 -4.96 -0.18
C ILE A 101 -13.83 -4.01 0.02
N LYS A 102 -13.55 -2.71 0.10
CA LYS A 102 -14.58 -1.68 0.14
C LYS A 102 -14.37 -0.72 -1.04
N TYR A 103 -15.36 -0.62 -1.91
CA TYR A 103 -15.34 0.35 -2.99
C TYR A 103 -15.67 1.74 -2.44
N ILE A 104 -14.84 2.73 -2.80
CA ILE A 104 -14.91 4.10 -2.28
C ILE A 104 -15.37 5.12 -3.34
N GLY A 105 -15.77 4.63 -4.52
CA GLY A 105 -16.30 5.46 -5.61
C GLY A 105 -15.42 5.40 -6.86
N GLY A 106 -15.77 6.23 -7.84
CA GLY A 106 -15.21 6.23 -9.19
C GLY A 106 -16.20 5.70 -10.20
N SER A 107 -16.21 6.30 -11.40
CA SER A 107 -17.17 5.95 -12.47
C SER A 107 -16.68 4.77 -13.32
N ILE A 108 -15.52 4.92 -13.93
CA ILE A 108 -14.91 3.91 -14.81
C ILE A 108 -13.93 3.07 -14.01
N GLU A 109 -13.03 3.71 -13.30
CA GLU A 109 -12.10 3.10 -12.36
C GLU A 109 -12.66 3.20 -10.95
N ARG A 110 -13.22 2.13 -10.45
CA ARG A 110 -13.75 2.06 -9.09
C ARG A 110 -12.61 2.02 -8.09
N ARG A 111 -12.33 3.13 -7.45
CA ARG A 111 -11.36 3.15 -6.35
C ARG A 111 -11.83 2.28 -5.19
N SER A 112 -10.90 1.63 -4.53
CA SER A 112 -11.20 0.72 -3.42
C SER A 112 -10.14 0.78 -2.34
N THR A 113 -10.52 0.42 -1.12
CA THR A 113 -9.60 -0.06 -0.10
C THR A 113 -9.51 -1.57 -0.17
N LEU A 114 -8.31 -2.10 -0.02
CA LEU A 114 -8.05 -3.51 0.19
C LEU A 114 -7.45 -3.66 1.59
N THR A 115 -8.18 -4.29 2.48
CA THR A 115 -7.73 -4.60 3.84
C THR A 115 -7.31 -6.05 3.92
N ALA A 116 -6.19 -6.33 4.57
CA ALA A 116 -5.71 -7.67 4.87
C ALA A 116 -5.35 -7.76 6.36
N ARG A 117 -5.75 -8.83 7.03
CA ARG A 117 -5.29 -9.18 8.37
C ARG A 117 -4.17 -10.20 8.25
N LEU A 118 -3.03 -9.90 8.83
CA LEU A 118 -1.80 -10.68 8.74
C LEU A 118 -1.52 -11.35 10.08
N GLN A 119 -1.20 -12.65 10.07
CA GLN A 119 -0.83 -13.41 11.28
C GLN A 119 0.67 -13.29 11.54
N ILE A 120 1.05 -12.83 12.72
CA ILE A 120 2.44 -12.67 13.16
C ILE A 120 2.62 -13.41 14.48
N GLY A 121 3.04 -14.68 14.43
CA GLY A 121 3.02 -15.54 15.60
C GLY A 121 1.60 -15.75 16.09
N GLU A 122 1.33 -15.46 17.35
CA GLU A 122 -0.02 -15.52 17.95
C GLU A 122 -0.83 -14.25 17.73
N GLU A 123 -0.20 -13.17 17.31
CA GLU A 123 -0.79 -11.86 17.12
C GLU A 123 -1.18 -11.59 15.65
N SER A 124 -1.88 -10.50 15.43
CA SER A 124 -2.23 -10.08 14.07
C SER A 124 -2.10 -8.57 13.88
N VAL A 125 -1.82 -8.17 12.65
CA VAL A 125 -1.75 -6.77 12.21
C VAL A 125 -2.67 -6.56 11.02
N THR A 126 -3.42 -5.48 11.02
CA THR A 126 -4.28 -5.10 9.89
C THR A 126 -3.52 -4.16 8.96
N VAL A 127 -3.52 -4.44 7.67
CA VAL A 127 -2.92 -3.59 6.63
C VAL A 127 -3.99 -3.19 5.63
N LEU A 128 -4.15 -1.89 5.42
CA LEU A 128 -5.04 -1.33 4.41
C LEU A 128 -4.23 -0.68 3.29
N ASN A 129 -4.50 -1.08 2.07
CA ASN A 129 -4.00 -0.48 0.84
C ASN A 129 -5.10 0.35 0.18
N THR A 130 -4.78 1.58 -0.22
CA THR A 130 -5.70 2.45 -0.97
C THR A 130 -5.00 3.10 -2.17
N HIS A 131 -5.81 3.50 -3.16
CA HIS A 131 -5.41 4.35 -4.27
C HIS A 131 -6.56 5.32 -4.54
N LEU A 132 -6.42 6.58 -4.14
CA LEU A 132 -7.45 7.59 -4.31
C LEU A 132 -7.45 8.18 -5.72
N GLY A 133 -8.52 8.89 -6.07
CA GLY A 133 -8.66 9.56 -7.35
C GLY A 133 -7.71 10.75 -7.51
N VAL A 134 -7.26 11.02 -8.73
CA VAL A 134 -6.40 12.16 -9.06
C VAL A 134 -7.13 13.50 -8.89
N HIS A 135 -8.44 13.52 -9.16
CA HIS A 135 -9.22 14.76 -9.12
C HIS A 135 -9.78 15.05 -7.73
N THR A 136 -9.65 16.30 -7.27
CA THR A 136 -10.15 16.74 -5.95
C THR A 136 -11.64 16.43 -5.75
N LYS A 137 -12.49 16.62 -6.78
CA LYS A 137 -13.93 16.29 -6.69
C LYS A 137 -14.20 14.81 -6.42
N GLU A 138 -13.35 13.91 -6.90
CA GLU A 138 -13.44 12.48 -6.61
C GLU A 138 -13.00 12.20 -5.18
N ARG A 139 -11.88 12.77 -4.75
CA ARG A 139 -11.36 12.61 -3.38
C ARG A 139 -12.32 13.09 -2.31
N MET A 140 -12.99 14.22 -2.55
CA MET A 140 -14.04 14.73 -1.64
C MET A 140 -15.17 13.73 -1.40
N LYS A 141 -15.48 12.87 -2.38
CA LYS A 141 -16.49 11.80 -2.23
C LYS A 141 -15.89 10.51 -1.64
N GLN A 142 -14.64 10.22 -1.95
CA GLN A 142 -13.95 8.99 -1.55
C GLN A 142 -13.50 9.03 -0.09
N VAL A 143 -13.01 10.16 0.38
CA VAL A 143 -12.43 10.30 1.72
C VAL A 143 -13.43 9.99 2.84
N PRO A 144 -14.69 10.45 2.82
CA PRO A 144 -15.66 10.06 3.86
C PRO A 144 -15.89 8.55 3.95
N ILE A 145 -15.88 7.86 2.79
CA ILE A 145 -16.05 6.40 2.75
C ILE A 145 -14.78 5.69 3.23
N LEU A 146 -13.60 6.24 2.89
CA LEU A 146 -12.32 5.77 3.44
C LEU A 146 -12.31 5.92 4.96
N TRP A 147 -12.73 7.08 5.50
CA TRP A 147 -12.83 7.31 6.93
C TRP A 147 -13.68 6.27 7.66
N ASP A 148 -14.85 5.95 7.10
CA ASP A 148 -15.70 4.90 7.68
C ASP A 148 -15.00 3.52 7.67
N ALA A 149 -14.23 3.21 6.64
CA ALA A 149 -13.41 2.00 6.61
C ALA A 149 -12.33 2.03 7.70
N LEU A 150 -11.58 3.14 7.82
CA LEU A 150 -10.49 3.28 8.78
C LEU A 150 -10.97 3.20 10.24
N ASN A 151 -12.14 3.74 10.54
CA ASN A 151 -12.71 3.68 11.89
C ASN A 151 -13.10 2.27 12.34
N LYS A 152 -13.23 1.33 11.39
CA LYS A 152 -13.60 -0.07 11.64
C LYS A 152 -12.39 -1.02 11.69
N LEU A 153 -11.19 -0.51 11.43
CA LEU A 153 -9.99 -1.35 11.42
C LEU A 153 -9.65 -1.83 12.82
N GLU A 154 -9.41 -3.13 12.93
CA GLU A 154 -8.84 -3.72 14.13
C GLU A 154 -7.38 -3.30 14.29
N ARG A 155 -7.02 -2.92 15.51
CA ARG A 155 -5.65 -2.52 15.88
C ARG A 155 -4.82 -3.74 16.29
N PRO A 156 -3.51 -3.69 16.10
CA PRO A 156 -2.70 -2.66 15.44
C PRO A 156 -2.96 -2.61 13.93
N ALA A 157 -2.94 -1.40 13.33
CA ALA A 157 -3.19 -1.27 11.91
C ALA A 157 -2.25 -0.28 11.22
N ILE A 158 -2.00 -0.55 9.94
CA ILE A 158 -1.15 0.21 9.02
C ILE A 158 -2.00 0.59 7.81
N ILE A 159 -1.94 1.83 7.40
CA ILE A 159 -2.49 2.30 6.12
C ILE A 159 -1.32 2.67 5.23
N ALA A 160 -1.33 2.18 4.00
CA ALA A 160 -0.32 2.55 3.01
C ALA A 160 -0.96 2.65 1.63
N GLY A 161 -0.50 3.56 0.79
CA GLY A 161 -1.04 3.71 -0.56
C GLY A 161 -0.71 5.03 -1.21
N ASP A 162 -1.25 5.18 -2.42
CA ASP A 162 -1.26 6.41 -3.19
C ASP A 162 -2.53 7.20 -2.88
N PHE A 163 -2.37 8.30 -2.16
CA PHE A 163 -3.49 9.17 -1.75
C PHE A 163 -3.77 10.26 -2.79
N ASN A 164 -2.89 10.47 -3.75
CA ASN A 164 -2.97 11.57 -4.71
C ASN A 164 -3.11 12.95 -4.03
N MET A 165 -2.61 13.09 -2.81
CA MET A 165 -2.64 14.30 -1.97
C MET A 165 -1.34 14.44 -1.18
N GLU A 166 -0.84 15.65 -1.09
CA GLU A 166 0.23 16.02 -0.17
C GLU A 166 -0.29 16.27 1.24
N MET A 167 0.58 16.30 2.23
CA MET A 167 0.19 16.45 3.65
C MET A 167 -0.40 17.81 4.01
N ASP A 168 -0.24 18.82 3.17
CA ASP A 168 -0.85 20.15 3.34
C ASP A 168 -2.33 20.18 2.92
N ASP A 169 -2.81 19.18 2.16
CA ASP A 169 -4.23 19.03 1.84
C ASP A 169 -5.06 18.90 3.13
N PRO A 170 -6.16 19.66 3.30
CA PRO A 170 -7.00 19.61 4.49
C PRO A 170 -7.51 18.20 4.85
N LEU A 171 -7.77 17.35 3.85
CA LEU A 171 -8.22 15.98 4.07
C LEU A 171 -7.10 15.12 4.68
N MET A 172 -5.84 15.32 4.28
CA MET A 172 -4.69 14.62 4.84
C MET A 172 -4.37 15.11 6.26
N LYS A 173 -4.51 16.40 6.55
CA LYS A 173 -4.36 16.93 7.92
C LYS A 173 -5.38 16.32 8.87
N GLN A 174 -6.61 16.12 8.42
CA GLN A 174 -7.62 15.43 9.20
C GLN A 174 -7.27 13.97 9.45
N LEU A 175 -6.68 13.25 8.49
CA LEU A 175 -6.17 11.88 8.67
C LEU A 175 -5.09 11.86 9.75
N ASN A 176 -4.11 12.72 9.67
CA ASN A 176 -2.98 12.78 10.59
C ASN A 176 -3.38 13.11 12.05
N SER A 177 -4.56 13.66 12.29
CA SER A 177 -5.07 13.89 13.65
C SER A 177 -5.44 12.59 14.39
N ARG A 178 -5.66 11.50 13.70
CA ARG A 178 -6.08 10.19 14.26
C ARG A 178 -5.11 9.06 13.98
N TRP A 179 -4.28 9.20 12.97
CA TRP A 179 -3.31 8.24 12.48
C TRP A 179 -1.95 8.91 12.43
N GLN A 180 -0.95 8.28 13.00
CA GLN A 180 0.42 8.79 12.97
C GLN A 180 1.03 8.53 11.58
N LYS A 181 1.34 9.59 10.83
CA LYS A 181 2.16 9.48 9.62
C LYS A 181 3.58 9.09 9.98
N ILE A 182 4.19 8.22 9.18
CA ILE A 182 5.61 7.94 9.26
C ILE A 182 6.33 8.89 8.30
N GLU A 183 7.10 9.83 8.89
CA GLU A 183 7.75 10.90 8.15
C GLU A 183 8.95 10.42 7.33
N LEU A 184 9.08 10.95 6.11
CA LEU A 184 10.19 10.65 5.21
C LEU A 184 11.49 11.35 5.67
N GLN A 185 12.52 10.57 5.94
CA GLN A 185 13.84 11.08 6.34
C GLN A 185 14.55 11.82 5.21
N ASN A 186 14.38 11.36 3.97
CA ASN A 186 15.10 11.94 2.82
C ASN A 186 14.32 13.01 2.06
N LYS A 187 13.08 13.35 2.48
CA LYS A 187 12.24 14.42 1.92
C LYS A 187 12.21 14.46 0.38
N ARG A 188 12.19 13.30 -0.25
CA ARG A 188 12.10 13.19 -1.71
C ARG A 188 10.64 13.13 -2.15
N PRO A 189 10.32 13.59 -3.36
CA PRO A 189 8.99 13.31 -3.94
C PRO A 189 8.78 11.80 -4.07
N THR A 190 7.53 11.37 -3.98
CA THR A 190 7.15 9.95 -4.15
C THR A 190 6.66 9.67 -5.57
N GLU A 191 6.46 10.71 -6.38
CA GLU A 191 6.09 10.65 -7.80
C GLU A 191 6.89 11.70 -8.58
N GLU A 192 7.23 11.39 -9.84
CA GLU A 192 8.14 12.20 -10.67
C GLU A 192 7.70 13.67 -10.86
N LYS A 193 6.39 13.89 -11.00
CA LYS A 193 5.80 15.21 -11.35
C LYS A 193 5.05 15.85 -10.20
N SER A 194 4.76 15.11 -9.16
CA SER A 194 4.06 15.54 -7.96
C SER A 194 5.03 15.54 -6.77
N GLY A 195 4.53 15.95 -5.62
CA GLY A 195 5.31 15.91 -4.38
C GLY A 195 5.25 14.55 -3.68
N GLU A 196 5.00 14.59 -2.39
CA GLU A 196 4.81 13.42 -1.55
C GLU A 196 3.32 13.05 -1.51
N ILE A 197 2.90 12.08 -2.34
CA ILE A 197 1.50 11.65 -2.47
C ILE A 197 1.26 10.19 -2.09
N ASP A 198 2.35 9.41 -1.91
CA ASP A 198 2.32 8.06 -1.38
C ASP A 198 2.72 8.09 0.10
N HIS A 199 1.86 7.57 0.97
CA HIS A 199 2.03 7.71 2.41
C HIS A 199 1.87 6.39 3.17
N ILE A 200 2.49 6.32 4.36
CA ILE A 200 2.32 5.25 5.34
C ILE A 200 1.91 5.86 6.68
N PHE A 201 0.80 5.37 7.23
CA PHE A 201 0.27 5.76 8.54
C PHE A 201 0.06 4.55 9.44
N VAL A 202 0.12 4.77 10.73
CA VAL A 202 -0.13 3.74 11.74
C VAL A 202 -1.08 4.26 12.84
N ASN A 203 -1.78 3.34 13.51
CA ASN A 203 -2.63 3.66 14.66
C ASN A 203 -2.28 2.81 15.90
N MET A 204 -1.02 2.52 16.08
CA MET A 204 -0.48 1.76 17.19
C MET A 204 0.68 2.54 17.83
N PRO A 205 0.99 2.32 19.14
CA PRO A 205 2.16 2.92 19.75
C PRO A 205 3.43 2.47 19.03
N ILE A 206 4.17 3.42 18.47
CA ILE A 206 5.44 3.16 17.79
C ILE A 206 6.60 3.55 18.73
N GLU A 207 7.49 2.59 19.01
CA GLU A 207 8.74 2.87 19.73
C GLU A 207 9.77 3.54 18.85
N GLN A 208 9.86 3.07 17.60
CA GLN A 208 10.80 3.59 16.61
C GLN A 208 10.23 3.40 15.20
N ALA A 209 10.32 4.43 14.39
CA ALA A 209 9.99 4.35 12.98
C ALA A 209 10.96 5.19 12.15
N SER A 210 11.19 4.75 10.92
CA SER A 210 11.88 5.50 9.90
C SER A 210 11.26 5.21 8.54
N ALA A 211 11.15 6.20 7.67
CA ALA A 211 10.70 5.99 6.30
C ALA A 211 11.59 6.75 5.32
N TRP A 212 11.68 6.22 4.10
CA TRP A 212 12.42 6.83 3.01
C TRP A 212 11.82 6.49 1.66
N VAL A 213 12.10 7.32 0.69
CA VAL A 213 11.83 7.07 -0.74
C VAL A 213 13.04 6.39 -1.35
N GLN A 214 12.84 5.24 -2.01
CA GLN A 214 13.87 4.54 -2.77
C GLN A 214 13.85 5.03 -4.22
N PRO A 215 14.92 5.67 -4.73
CA PRO A 215 14.97 6.08 -6.13
C PRO A 215 14.82 4.90 -7.07
N SER A 216 13.96 5.02 -8.07
CA SER A 216 13.66 3.98 -9.05
C SER A 216 13.29 4.58 -10.40
N ALA A 217 13.54 3.86 -11.49
CA ALA A 217 13.07 4.19 -12.83
C ALA A 217 12.03 3.15 -13.34
N VAL A 218 11.58 2.27 -12.45
CA VAL A 218 10.71 1.14 -12.80
C VAL A 218 9.23 1.55 -12.86
N SER A 219 8.89 2.71 -12.30
CA SER A 219 7.60 3.40 -12.39
C SER A 219 7.84 4.90 -12.41
N ASP A 220 6.81 5.72 -12.64
CA ASP A 220 6.82 7.17 -12.39
C ASP A 220 6.61 7.52 -10.91
N HIS A 221 6.13 6.57 -10.11
CA HIS A 221 6.22 6.64 -8.66
C HIS A 221 7.49 5.97 -8.15
N TYR A 222 7.90 6.35 -6.95
CA TYR A 222 9.04 5.76 -6.25
C TYR A 222 8.55 4.95 -5.04
N PRO A 223 9.15 3.79 -4.75
CA PRO A 223 8.82 3.05 -3.56
C PRO A 223 9.00 3.87 -2.29
N VAL A 224 7.98 3.92 -1.43
CA VAL A 224 8.07 4.43 -0.07
C VAL A 224 8.20 3.24 0.87
N ILE A 225 9.24 3.24 1.70
CA ILE A 225 9.57 2.15 2.59
C ILE A 225 9.60 2.69 4.02
N ALA A 226 8.95 1.98 4.96
CA ALA A 226 9.01 2.27 6.38
C ALA A 226 9.50 1.07 7.18
N GLU A 227 10.38 1.29 8.13
CA GLU A 227 10.72 0.35 9.20
C GLU A 227 9.98 0.76 10.46
N LEU A 228 9.22 -0.17 11.02
CA LEU A 228 8.37 0.03 12.19
C LEU A 228 8.81 -0.91 13.31
N ARG A 229 8.88 -0.36 14.52
CA ARG A 229 9.08 -1.13 15.75
C ARG A 229 8.03 -0.71 16.77
N TRP A 230 7.30 -1.68 17.30
CA TRP A 230 6.25 -1.42 18.29
C TRP A 230 6.12 -2.56 19.31
N ARG A 231 5.39 -2.28 20.39
CA ARG A 231 4.90 -3.30 21.33
C ARG A 231 3.38 -3.35 21.25
N LEU A 232 2.83 -4.49 21.57
CA LEU A 232 1.41 -4.59 21.84
C LEU A 232 1.21 -4.29 23.32
N ASP A 233 0.33 -3.36 23.62
CA ASP A 233 -0.16 -3.15 24.99
C ASP A 233 -1.04 -4.34 25.36
N ASN A 234 -0.70 -5.03 26.44
CA ASN A 234 -1.48 -6.13 27.02
C ASN A 234 -2.75 -5.59 27.67
#